data_39cdacd5d66cafc8a5dd5c97b2467183
#
_entry.id   39cdacd5d66cafc8a5dd5c97b2467183
#
_cell.length_a   1.000
_cell.length_b   1.000
_cell.length_c   1.000
_cell.angle_alpha   90.00
_cell.angle_beta   90.00
_cell.angle_gamma   90.00
#
_symmetry.space_group_name_H-M   'P 1'
#
loop_
_entity.id
_entity.type
_entity.pdbx_description
1 polymer ?
#
loop_
_entity_poly.entity_id
_entity_poly.type
_entity_poly.pdbx_seq_one_letter_code
_entity_poly.pdbx_strand_id
1 'polypeptide(L)'
;MDMLVIDGTHGGVKLAVEFSKLGEYENIYLYDIYNTLNASERTRLDIKNVKIVELNEINSKDIIIVSPIHLPLTNEEIASKINSENPKFITHHEGVKILLESFFKNHQKILKVEVTGVKGKTSSVFMLKEILKDTHPLILSSLGIIQSREYHDIILKKDVSITPANIKEAVDLAYRIDNPRCNMGCIKTENSDQMNYKSLIVESSLGVTGIGDVGLLTNIVENYPIAKNRRDAKTAKSQVFKCGKIAIQKEALDKYYKKEYDQFKDKINTFSIDNNESNVTATDINYNIDGTTLEIIYKNIKTIDDNLISGEFKIRCFAIGPHHIENILGVVTTALTLEIPESKIAEGLKNYKGIEGRTNIKTLGDLKIIEEVNPGINTKAIEFSIDMLNNPHDYSIIIGGDYGITCEEIDEKQVASLLTGKDDLNIILTGEVGKNINGELNKKLPFKENYKDAIKTAIASNFNVLLIYRSDYHRLSQR
;
A
#
# COMPACT_ATOMS: atom_id res chain seq x y z
N MET A 1 -10.40 -26.06 -22.33
CA MET A 1 -10.06 -25.93 -20.88
C MET A 1 -11.01 -24.90 -20.27
N ASP A 2 -11.59 -25.21 -19.13
CA ASP A 2 -12.56 -24.35 -18.46
C ASP A 2 -11.93 -23.49 -17.38
N MET A 3 -12.66 -22.48 -16.93
CA MET A 3 -12.25 -21.63 -15.80
C MET A 3 -13.41 -21.44 -14.81
N LEU A 4 -13.12 -21.59 -13.51
CA LEU A 4 -14.02 -21.27 -12.43
C LEU A 4 -13.44 -20.11 -11.61
N VAL A 5 -14.17 -19.02 -11.50
CA VAL A 5 -13.85 -17.92 -10.57
C VAL A 5 -14.73 -18.07 -9.33
N ILE A 6 -14.13 -18.09 -8.16
CA ILE A 6 -14.85 -18.19 -6.88
C ILE A 6 -14.89 -16.81 -6.22
N ASP A 7 -16.03 -16.47 -5.62
CA ASP A 7 -16.32 -15.24 -4.90
C ASP A 7 -16.74 -14.06 -5.80
N GLY A 8 -18.02 -13.76 -5.81
CA GLY A 8 -18.61 -12.58 -6.49
C GLY A 8 -18.26 -11.24 -5.81
N THR A 9 -17.98 -11.23 -4.51
CA THR A 9 -17.87 -10.01 -3.68
C THR A 9 -16.55 -9.27 -3.84
N HIS A 10 -15.40 -9.99 -3.83
CA HIS A 10 -14.06 -9.40 -3.74
C HIS A 10 -13.36 -9.29 -5.09
N GLY A 11 -14.11 -8.92 -6.13
CA GLY A 11 -13.58 -8.68 -7.46
C GLY A 11 -13.71 -9.87 -8.43
N GLY A 12 -14.30 -11.00 -8.02
CA GLY A 12 -14.47 -12.18 -8.87
C GLY A 12 -15.31 -11.91 -10.10
N VAL A 13 -16.37 -11.10 -10.00
CA VAL A 13 -17.17 -10.65 -11.17
C VAL A 13 -16.29 -9.95 -12.21
N LYS A 14 -15.42 -9.05 -11.75
CA LYS A 14 -14.48 -8.35 -12.66
C LYS A 14 -13.53 -9.34 -13.34
N LEU A 15 -12.97 -10.28 -12.56
CA LEU A 15 -12.05 -11.29 -13.08
C LEU A 15 -12.72 -12.19 -14.11
N ALA A 16 -13.90 -12.72 -13.81
CA ALA A 16 -14.64 -13.59 -14.74
C ALA A 16 -14.96 -12.87 -16.07
N VAL A 17 -15.37 -11.59 -15.99
CA VAL A 17 -15.59 -10.75 -17.16
C VAL A 17 -14.32 -10.48 -17.94
N GLU A 18 -13.18 -10.23 -17.27
CA GLU A 18 -11.91 -10.00 -17.97
C GLU A 18 -11.39 -11.29 -18.64
N PHE A 19 -11.50 -12.43 -17.96
CA PHE A 19 -11.14 -13.73 -18.56
C PHE A 19 -12.00 -14.05 -19.79
N SER A 20 -13.31 -13.71 -19.79
CA SER A 20 -14.17 -13.94 -20.95
C SER A 20 -13.74 -13.16 -22.20
N LYS A 21 -13.01 -12.07 -22.04
CA LYS A 21 -12.49 -11.27 -23.17
C LYS A 21 -11.26 -11.88 -23.82
N LEU A 22 -10.53 -12.76 -23.12
CA LEU A 22 -9.33 -13.41 -23.68
C LEU A 22 -9.67 -14.41 -24.80
N GLY A 23 -10.85 -15.05 -24.73
CA GLY A 23 -11.26 -16.06 -25.72
C GLY A 23 -10.46 -17.38 -25.66
N GLU A 24 -9.71 -17.60 -24.57
CA GLU A 24 -8.84 -18.77 -24.39
C GLU A 24 -9.52 -19.94 -23.67
N TYR A 25 -10.68 -19.68 -23.05
CA TYR A 25 -11.41 -20.66 -22.23
C TYR A 25 -12.73 -21.03 -22.91
N GLU A 26 -13.08 -22.32 -22.89
CA GLU A 26 -14.34 -22.83 -23.49
C GLU A 26 -15.55 -22.38 -22.69
N ASN A 27 -15.48 -22.58 -21.37
CA ASN A 27 -16.50 -22.12 -20.45
C ASN A 27 -15.86 -21.34 -19.30
N ILE A 28 -16.54 -20.28 -18.87
CA ILE A 28 -16.18 -19.52 -17.69
C ILE A 28 -17.34 -19.57 -16.73
N TYR A 29 -17.05 -20.04 -15.54
CA TYR A 29 -18.00 -20.20 -14.45
C TYR A 29 -17.69 -19.19 -13.35
N LEU A 30 -18.75 -18.73 -12.65
CA LEU A 30 -18.63 -17.99 -11.40
C LEU A 30 -19.43 -18.72 -10.30
N TYR A 31 -18.79 -19.00 -9.17
CA TYR A 31 -19.45 -19.46 -7.96
C TYR A 31 -19.52 -18.34 -6.92
N ASP A 32 -20.74 -17.89 -6.62
CA ASP A 32 -20.99 -16.81 -5.64
C ASP A 32 -21.21 -17.39 -4.24
N ILE A 33 -20.10 -17.74 -3.58
CA ILE A 33 -20.10 -18.38 -2.24
C ILE A 33 -20.84 -17.57 -1.16
N TYR A 34 -20.99 -16.25 -1.34
CA TYR A 34 -21.64 -15.38 -0.35
C TYR A 34 -23.04 -14.94 -0.74
N ASN A 35 -23.53 -15.35 -1.91
CA ASN A 35 -24.83 -14.96 -2.47
C ASN A 35 -25.05 -13.43 -2.50
N THR A 36 -24.04 -12.71 -2.95
CA THR A 36 -24.00 -11.23 -2.95
C THR A 36 -24.25 -10.60 -4.31
N LEU A 37 -24.34 -11.39 -5.38
CA LEU A 37 -24.55 -10.89 -6.75
C LEU A 37 -25.88 -10.18 -6.90
N ASN A 38 -25.82 -8.90 -7.25
CA ASN A 38 -26.98 -8.10 -7.59
C ASN A 38 -27.43 -8.31 -9.05
N ALA A 39 -28.60 -7.78 -9.41
CA ALA A 39 -29.19 -7.94 -10.75
C ALA A 39 -28.31 -7.39 -11.87
N SER A 40 -27.63 -6.26 -11.65
CA SER A 40 -26.73 -5.64 -12.63
C SER A 40 -25.50 -6.50 -12.89
N GLU A 41 -24.93 -7.10 -11.85
CA GLU A 41 -23.79 -8.00 -11.97
C GLU A 41 -24.17 -9.30 -12.70
N ARG A 42 -25.33 -9.87 -12.39
CA ARG A 42 -25.87 -11.06 -13.11
C ARG A 42 -26.07 -10.76 -14.59
N THR A 43 -26.68 -9.63 -14.94
CA THR A 43 -26.84 -9.20 -16.34
C THR A 43 -25.48 -9.02 -17.03
N ARG A 44 -24.51 -8.43 -16.34
CA ARG A 44 -23.15 -8.23 -16.89
C ARG A 44 -22.43 -9.55 -17.15
N LEU A 45 -22.57 -10.53 -16.28
CA LEU A 45 -22.01 -11.87 -16.44
C LEU A 45 -22.66 -12.60 -17.64
N ASP A 46 -24.00 -12.55 -17.73
CA ASP A 46 -24.77 -13.16 -18.83
C ASP A 46 -24.36 -12.60 -20.20
N ILE A 47 -24.30 -11.27 -20.36
CA ILE A 47 -23.82 -10.59 -21.59
C ILE A 47 -22.43 -11.07 -22.00
N LYS A 48 -21.60 -11.51 -21.05
CA LYS A 48 -20.23 -11.98 -21.26
C LYS A 48 -20.12 -13.50 -21.31
N ASN A 49 -21.22 -14.21 -21.40
CA ASN A 49 -21.31 -15.67 -21.41
C ASN A 49 -20.59 -16.33 -20.21
N VAL A 50 -20.62 -15.69 -19.05
CA VAL A 50 -20.14 -16.25 -17.79
C VAL A 50 -21.30 -16.93 -17.08
N LYS A 51 -21.20 -18.22 -16.83
CA LYS A 51 -22.25 -19.01 -16.20
C LYS A 51 -22.13 -18.94 -14.67
N ILE A 52 -23.21 -18.54 -13.99
CA ILE A 52 -23.29 -18.60 -12.53
C ILE A 52 -23.73 -20.02 -12.16
N VAL A 53 -22.95 -20.72 -11.33
CA VAL A 53 -23.15 -22.16 -11.04
C VAL A 53 -22.92 -22.46 -9.57
N GLU A 54 -23.50 -23.57 -9.10
CA GLU A 54 -23.08 -24.24 -7.87
C GLU A 54 -21.90 -25.20 -8.17
N LEU A 55 -21.08 -25.48 -7.16
CA LEU A 55 -19.86 -26.30 -7.38
C LEU A 55 -20.17 -27.70 -7.90
N ASN A 56 -21.28 -28.31 -7.47
CA ASN A 56 -21.71 -29.65 -7.89
C ASN A 56 -22.28 -29.71 -9.32
N GLU A 57 -22.50 -28.58 -9.95
CA GLU A 57 -22.94 -28.49 -11.36
C GLU A 57 -21.76 -28.49 -12.35
N ILE A 58 -20.52 -28.34 -11.82
CA ILE A 58 -19.33 -28.28 -12.66
C ILE A 58 -18.91 -29.69 -13.08
N ASN A 59 -18.87 -29.92 -14.39
CA ASN A 59 -18.35 -31.12 -15.00
C ASN A 59 -17.36 -30.74 -16.11
N SER A 60 -16.06 -30.86 -15.82
CA SER A 60 -15.00 -30.40 -16.71
C SER A 60 -13.76 -31.28 -16.54
N LYS A 61 -13.18 -31.75 -17.65
CA LYS A 61 -11.95 -32.53 -17.60
C LYS A 61 -10.79 -31.72 -17.02
N ASP A 62 -10.54 -30.55 -17.59
CA ASP A 62 -9.43 -29.66 -17.26
C ASP A 62 -9.98 -28.29 -16.88
N ILE A 63 -9.82 -27.88 -15.62
CA ILE A 63 -10.34 -26.61 -15.12
C ILE A 63 -9.31 -25.85 -14.29
N ILE A 64 -9.24 -24.53 -14.52
CA ILE A 64 -8.50 -23.62 -13.64
C ILE A 64 -9.48 -22.99 -12.65
N ILE A 65 -9.18 -23.10 -11.37
CA ILE A 65 -9.98 -22.55 -10.28
C ILE A 65 -9.26 -21.36 -9.70
N VAL A 66 -9.88 -20.18 -9.84
CA VAL A 66 -9.35 -18.88 -9.40
C VAL A 66 -10.05 -18.46 -8.13
N SER A 67 -9.38 -18.44 -7.00
CA SER A 67 -9.99 -18.17 -5.70
C SER A 67 -9.26 -17.09 -4.91
N PRO A 68 -9.97 -16.30 -4.07
CA PRO A 68 -9.30 -15.32 -3.21
C PRO A 68 -8.54 -16.01 -2.07
N ILE A 69 -7.44 -15.38 -1.61
CA ILE A 69 -6.61 -15.91 -0.51
C ILE A 69 -7.42 -16.05 0.80
N HIS A 70 -8.39 -15.17 1.02
CA HIS A 70 -9.22 -15.17 2.22
C HIS A 70 -10.44 -16.10 2.13
N LEU A 71 -10.50 -16.98 1.11
CA LEU A 71 -11.60 -17.93 0.97
C LEU A 71 -11.67 -18.86 2.17
N PRO A 72 -12.87 -19.08 2.77
CA PRO A 72 -13.04 -19.98 3.92
C PRO A 72 -13.12 -21.48 3.54
N LEU A 73 -12.86 -21.83 2.28
CA LEU A 73 -12.78 -23.21 1.77
C LEU A 73 -11.34 -23.56 1.42
N THR A 74 -10.95 -24.81 1.63
CA THR A 74 -9.69 -25.35 1.15
C THR A 74 -9.79 -25.82 -0.31
N ASN A 75 -8.67 -26.01 -0.97
CA ASN A 75 -8.64 -26.56 -2.33
C ASN A 75 -9.22 -27.98 -2.40
N GLU A 76 -8.99 -28.79 -1.36
CA GLU A 76 -9.53 -30.15 -1.23
C GLU A 76 -11.06 -30.13 -1.06
N GLU A 77 -11.59 -29.20 -0.24
CA GLU A 77 -13.04 -29.01 -0.07
C GLU A 77 -13.72 -28.61 -1.38
N ILE A 78 -13.07 -27.77 -2.22
CA ILE A 78 -13.59 -27.40 -3.53
C ILE A 78 -13.48 -28.56 -4.51
N ALA A 79 -12.32 -29.22 -4.57
CA ALA A 79 -12.10 -30.36 -5.47
C ALA A 79 -13.09 -31.51 -5.21
N SER A 80 -13.47 -31.74 -3.95
CA SER A 80 -14.44 -32.77 -3.58
C SER A 80 -15.88 -32.50 -4.04
N LYS A 81 -16.19 -31.24 -4.40
CA LYS A 81 -17.55 -30.82 -4.78
C LYS A 81 -17.74 -30.67 -6.30
N ILE A 82 -16.66 -30.63 -7.05
CA ILE A 82 -16.68 -30.53 -8.52
C ILE A 82 -16.36 -31.88 -9.15
N ASN A 83 -16.88 -32.13 -10.35
CA ASN A 83 -16.48 -33.28 -11.16
C ASN A 83 -15.41 -32.84 -12.16
N SER A 84 -14.13 -33.01 -11.80
CA SER A 84 -12.98 -32.67 -12.66
C SER A 84 -11.83 -33.65 -12.47
N GLU A 85 -11.21 -34.06 -13.59
CA GLU A 85 -10.04 -34.95 -13.58
C GLU A 85 -8.76 -34.19 -13.15
N ASN A 86 -8.58 -32.95 -13.64
CA ASN A 86 -7.37 -32.16 -13.47
C ASN A 86 -7.68 -30.73 -13.00
N PRO A 87 -8.12 -30.53 -11.74
CA PRO A 87 -8.37 -29.20 -11.20
C PRO A 87 -7.04 -28.50 -10.84
N LYS A 88 -6.78 -27.33 -11.43
CA LYS A 88 -5.62 -26.48 -11.10
C LYS A 88 -6.06 -25.27 -10.32
N PHE A 89 -5.52 -25.08 -9.13
CA PHE A 89 -5.86 -23.96 -8.25
C PHE A 89 -4.86 -22.82 -8.39
N ILE A 90 -5.36 -21.61 -8.58
CA ILE A 90 -4.61 -20.35 -8.54
C ILE A 90 -5.35 -19.32 -7.70
N THR A 91 -4.62 -18.32 -7.22
CA THR A 91 -5.22 -17.21 -6.47
C THR A 91 -5.80 -16.15 -7.40
N HIS A 92 -6.68 -15.26 -6.90
CA HIS A 92 -7.10 -14.07 -7.62
C HIS A 92 -5.88 -13.22 -8.06
N HIS A 93 -4.82 -13.18 -7.27
CA HIS A 93 -3.58 -12.49 -7.60
C HIS A 93 -2.90 -13.10 -8.85
N GLU A 94 -2.77 -14.42 -8.89
CA GLU A 94 -2.22 -15.13 -10.06
C GLU A 94 -3.13 -14.99 -11.28
N GLY A 95 -4.45 -15.00 -11.08
CA GLY A 95 -5.41 -14.72 -12.15
C GLY A 95 -5.21 -13.32 -12.75
N VAL A 96 -5.02 -12.30 -11.92
CA VAL A 96 -4.71 -10.94 -12.38
C VAL A 96 -3.36 -10.89 -13.10
N LYS A 97 -2.35 -11.63 -12.62
CA LYS A 97 -1.07 -11.73 -13.32
C LYS A 97 -1.26 -12.20 -14.76
N ILE A 98 -2.01 -13.27 -14.98
CA ILE A 98 -2.32 -13.80 -16.34
C ILE A 98 -2.96 -12.71 -17.21
N LEU A 99 -3.96 -12.00 -16.69
CA LEU A 99 -4.65 -10.92 -17.42
C LEU A 99 -3.72 -9.75 -17.76
N LEU A 100 -2.81 -9.37 -16.84
CA LEU A 100 -1.85 -8.29 -17.06
C LEU A 100 -0.73 -8.70 -18.00
N GLU A 101 -0.22 -9.94 -17.91
CA GLU A 101 0.77 -10.48 -18.85
C GLU A 101 0.22 -10.50 -20.26
N SER A 102 -1.02 -10.94 -20.47
CA SER A 102 -1.72 -10.90 -21.75
C SER A 102 -1.87 -9.47 -22.27
N PHE A 103 -2.20 -8.51 -21.39
CA PHE A 103 -2.29 -7.11 -21.76
C PHE A 103 -0.93 -6.55 -22.18
N PHE A 104 0.11 -6.66 -21.34
CA PHE A 104 1.42 -6.05 -21.58
C PHE A 104 2.22 -6.74 -22.71
N LYS A 105 1.89 -7.99 -23.07
CA LYS A 105 2.52 -8.69 -24.20
C LYS A 105 2.40 -7.91 -25.52
N ASN A 106 1.31 -7.17 -25.69
CA ASN A 106 0.99 -6.43 -26.91
C ASN A 106 1.24 -4.91 -26.78
N HIS A 107 1.85 -4.46 -25.66
CA HIS A 107 2.08 -3.04 -25.37
C HIS A 107 3.55 -2.79 -25.01
N GLN A 108 3.93 -1.52 -24.92
CA GLN A 108 5.29 -1.15 -24.53
C GLN A 108 5.68 -1.72 -23.17
N LYS A 109 6.95 -2.09 -23.01
CA LYS A 109 7.49 -2.52 -21.72
C LYS A 109 7.49 -1.33 -20.74
N ILE A 110 6.95 -1.55 -19.55
CA ILE A 110 6.92 -0.57 -18.45
C ILE A 110 7.56 -1.18 -17.21
N LEU A 111 8.08 -0.33 -16.33
CA LEU A 111 8.53 -0.76 -14.99
C LEU A 111 7.32 -1.07 -14.11
N LYS A 112 7.37 -2.16 -13.36
CA LYS A 112 6.28 -2.59 -12.47
C LYS A 112 6.80 -2.80 -11.05
N VAL A 113 6.21 -2.09 -10.09
CA VAL A 113 6.50 -2.23 -8.66
C VAL A 113 5.23 -2.60 -7.92
N GLU A 114 5.29 -3.67 -7.15
CA GLU A 114 4.20 -4.10 -6.28
C GLU A 114 4.62 -3.98 -4.81
N VAL A 115 3.82 -3.26 -4.03
CA VAL A 115 4.11 -2.96 -2.62
C VAL A 115 3.11 -3.67 -1.71
N THR A 116 3.61 -4.50 -0.80
CA THR A 116 2.81 -5.16 0.25
C THR A 116 3.48 -5.02 1.62
N GLY A 117 2.79 -5.41 2.66
CA GLY A 117 3.25 -5.34 4.04
C GLY A 117 2.11 -5.03 4.99
N VAL A 118 2.39 -4.94 6.28
CA VAL A 118 1.38 -4.58 7.29
C VAL A 118 1.23 -3.07 7.38
N LYS A 119 2.32 -2.34 7.57
CA LYS A 119 2.35 -0.86 7.64
C LYS A 119 3.26 -0.27 6.56
N GLY A 120 3.12 1.02 6.28
CA GLY A 120 4.01 1.77 5.39
C GLY A 120 3.74 1.67 3.89
N LYS A 121 2.86 0.80 3.42
CA LYS A 121 2.58 0.58 1.99
C LYS A 121 2.26 1.85 1.20
N THR A 122 1.26 2.60 1.63
CA THR A 122 0.82 3.82 0.93
C THR A 122 1.94 4.87 0.89
N SER A 123 2.65 5.08 2.01
CA SER A 123 3.79 6.00 2.07
C SER A 123 4.89 5.58 1.09
N SER A 124 5.21 4.29 1.02
CA SER A 124 6.20 3.74 0.09
C SER A 124 5.78 3.96 -1.36
N VAL A 125 4.51 3.73 -1.70
CA VAL A 125 3.98 3.97 -3.05
C VAL A 125 4.14 5.43 -3.47
N PHE A 126 3.84 6.38 -2.57
CA PHE A 126 3.95 7.81 -2.90
C PHE A 126 5.40 8.31 -2.89
N MET A 127 6.30 7.74 -2.10
CA MET A 127 7.74 8.00 -2.23
C MET A 127 8.28 7.48 -3.57
N LEU A 128 7.90 6.26 -3.98
CA LEU A 128 8.25 5.71 -5.29
C LEU A 128 7.67 6.55 -6.44
N LYS A 129 6.46 7.10 -6.27
CA LYS A 129 5.86 8.05 -7.22
C LYS A 129 6.78 9.24 -7.47
N GLU A 130 7.30 9.87 -6.40
CA GLU A 130 8.20 11.02 -6.53
C GLU A 130 9.55 10.63 -7.17
N ILE A 131 10.10 9.46 -6.84
CA ILE A 131 11.36 8.96 -7.42
C ILE A 131 11.18 8.64 -8.92
N LEU A 132 10.05 8.04 -9.29
CA LEU A 132 9.76 7.60 -10.65
C LEU A 132 8.95 8.65 -11.45
N LYS A 133 8.90 9.90 -10.99
CA LYS A 133 8.09 10.99 -11.57
C LYS A 133 8.28 11.14 -13.08
N ASP A 134 9.50 11.03 -13.57
CA ASP A 134 9.81 11.18 -15.00
C ASP A 134 9.21 10.04 -15.87
N THR A 135 8.74 8.98 -15.25
CA THR A 135 8.05 7.86 -15.94
C THR A 135 6.53 8.04 -16.00
N HIS A 136 6.00 9.11 -15.42
CA HIS A 136 4.55 9.38 -15.32
C HIS A 136 3.76 8.21 -14.73
N PRO A 137 4.08 7.71 -13.52
CA PRO A 137 3.56 6.46 -13.00
C PRO A 137 2.04 6.37 -12.96
N LEU A 138 1.50 5.21 -13.31
CA LEU A 138 0.15 4.80 -12.96
C LEU A 138 0.19 4.16 -11.57
N ILE A 139 -0.68 4.62 -10.68
CA ILE A 139 -0.69 4.23 -9.27
C ILE A 139 -2.05 3.64 -8.91
N LEU A 140 -2.02 2.51 -8.22
CA LEU A 140 -3.15 2.01 -7.42
C LEU A 140 -2.75 2.04 -5.95
N SER A 141 -3.50 2.76 -5.15
CA SER A 141 -3.31 2.82 -3.70
C SER A 141 -4.65 2.89 -2.96
N SER A 142 -4.61 2.87 -1.64
CA SER A 142 -5.79 3.10 -0.80
C SER A 142 -6.40 4.51 -0.98
N LEU A 143 -5.70 5.43 -1.63
CA LEU A 143 -6.19 6.77 -1.97
C LEU A 143 -6.86 6.83 -3.35
N GLY A 144 -6.82 5.74 -4.12
CA GLY A 144 -7.45 5.65 -5.43
C GLY A 144 -6.52 5.19 -6.55
N ILE A 145 -7.02 5.31 -7.78
CA ILE A 145 -6.27 5.10 -9.01
C ILE A 145 -5.85 6.47 -9.52
N ILE A 146 -4.54 6.69 -9.64
CA ILE A 146 -3.96 7.99 -9.99
C ILE A 146 -2.99 7.76 -11.16
N GLN A 147 -3.08 8.59 -12.19
CA GLN A 147 -2.10 8.68 -13.26
C GLN A 147 -1.32 9.97 -13.11
N SER A 148 -0.04 9.87 -12.85
CA SER A 148 0.84 11.03 -12.79
C SER A 148 1.11 11.58 -14.19
N ARG A 149 1.11 12.90 -14.33
CA ARG A 149 1.43 13.62 -15.56
C ARG A 149 2.55 14.63 -15.26
N GLU A 150 3.08 15.23 -16.29
CA GLU A 150 4.22 16.16 -16.17
C GLU A 150 3.97 17.29 -15.15
N TYR A 151 2.76 17.87 -15.15
CA TYR A 151 2.43 19.04 -14.32
C TYR A 151 1.40 18.76 -13.22
N HIS A 152 0.67 17.66 -13.28
CA HIS A 152 -0.39 17.35 -12.32
C HIS A 152 -0.73 15.86 -12.30
N ASP A 153 -1.36 15.42 -11.24
CA ASP A 153 -1.94 14.08 -11.13
C ASP A 153 -3.39 14.07 -11.61
N ILE A 154 -3.79 13.04 -12.34
CA ILE A 154 -5.17 12.78 -12.72
C ILE A 154 -5.70 11.65 -11.85
N ILE A 155 -6.73 11.94 -11.05
CA ILE A 155 -7.44 10.91 -10.28
C ILE A 155 -8.43 10.22 -11.21
N LEU A 156 -8.13 8.98 -11.60
CA LEU A 156 -8.98 8.18 -12.48
C LEU A 156 -10.19 7.61 -11.74
N LYS A 157 -9.98 7.24 -10.47
CA LYS A 157 -11.03 6.70 -9.60
C LYS A 157 -10.66 6.88 -8.13
N LYS A 158 -11.61 7.39 -7.33
CA LYS A 158 -11.52 7.47 -5.86
C LYS A 158 -12.13 6.21 -5.23
N ASP A 159 -11.94 6.04 -3.93
CA ASP A 159 -12.58 5.01 -3.10
C ASP A 159 -12.44 3.60 -3.68
N VAL A 160 -11.21 3.22 -3.98
CA VAL A 160 -10.86 1.92 -4.58
C VAL A 160 -10.19 1.05 -3.53
N SER A 161 -10.69 -0.17 -3.36
CA SER A 161 -9.98 -1.16 -2.55
C SER A 161 -8.72 -1.65 -3.25
N ILE A 162 -7.66 -1.90 -2.47
CA ILE A 162 -6.37 -2.41 -2.97
C ILE A 162 -6.40 -3.94 -3.15
N THR A 163 -7.38 -4.41 -3.91
CA THR A 163 -7.59 -5.83 -4.27
C THR A 163 -7.01 -6.14 -5.64
N PRO A 164 -6.66 -7.40 -5.93
CA PRO A 164 -6.03 -7.78 -7.20
C PRO A 164 -6.82 -7.32 -8.44
N ALA A 165 -8.12 -7.52 -8.47
CA ALA A 165 -8.96 -7.16 -9.61
C ALA A 165 -8.91 -5.65 -9.95
N ASN A 166 -8.67 -4.80 -8.96
CA ASN A 166 -8.56 -3.36 -9.17
C ASN A 166 -7.22 -2.95 -9.81
N ILE A 167 -6.21 -3.82 -9.81
CA ILE A 167 -4.95 -3.58 -10.56
C ILE A 167 -5.24 -3.62 -12.07
N LYS A 168 -5.99 -4.64 -12.52
CA LYS A 168 -6.42 -4.72 -13.92
C LYS A 168 -7.34 -3.56 -14.28
N GLU A 169 -8.27 -3.18 -13.39
CA GLU A 169 -9.14 -2.01 -13.59
C GLU A 169 -8.32 -0.71 -13.74
N ALA A 170 -7.27 -0.53 -12.95
CA ALA A 170 -6.40 0.66 -13.05
C ALA A 170 -5.75 0.76 -14.43
N VAL A 171 -5.19 -0.35 -14.91
CA VAL A 171 -4.58 -0.43 -16.25
C VAL A 171 -5.61 -0.15 -17.35
N ASP A 172 -6.81 -0.73 -17.24
CA ASP A 172 -7.87 -0.53 -18.24
C ASP A 172 -8.40 0.92 -18.25
N LEU A 173 -8.56 1.54 -17.09
CA LEU A 173 -8.99 2.94 -17.00
C LEU A 173 -7.95 3.88 -17.60
N ALA A 174 -6.68 3.71 -17.28
CA ALA A 174 -5.60 4.51 -17.85
C ALA A 174 -5.53 4.32 -19.37
N TYR A 175 -5.59 3.08 -19.85
CA TYR A 175 -5.57 2.78 -21.29
C TYR A 175 -6.74 3.45 -22.04
N ARG A 176 -7.96 3.41 -21.50
CA ARG A 176 -9.13 4.06 -22.10
C ARG A 176 -9.00 5.59 -22.19
N ILE A 177 -8.41 6.20 -21.17
CA ILE A 177 -8.20 7.65 -21.15
C ILE A 177 -7.12 8.05 -22.15
N ASP A 178 -6.05 7.26 -22.24
CA ASP A 178 -4.98 7.51 -23.19
C ASP A 178 -5.40 7.24 -24.64
N ASN A 179 -6.44 6.39 -24.86
CA ASN A 179 -6.93 5.97 -26.17
C ASN A 179 -8.46 6.19 -26.32
N PRO A 180 -8.97 7.43 -26.27
CA PRO A 180 -10.41 7.70 -26.26
C PRO A 180 -11.14 7.25 -27.54
N ARG A 181 -10.45 7.16 -28.68
CA ARG A 181 -11.02 6.71 -29.96
C ARG A 181 -11.29 5.20 -30.03
N CYS A 182 -10.60 4.40 -29.25
CA CYS A 182 -10.86 2.95 -29.17
C CYS A 182 -12.24 2.61 -28.60
N ASN A 183 -12.88 3.54 -27.88
CA ASN A 183 -14.23 3.38 -27.33
C ASN A 183 -15.35 3.56 -28.37
N MET A 184 -15.06 4.08 -29.57
CA MET A 184 -16.06 4.39 -30.61
C MET A 184 -16.10 3.37 -31.77
N GLY A 185 -15.47 2.19 -31.62
CA GLY A 185 -15.50 1.16 -32.67
C GLY A 185 -14.73 1.52 -33.95
N CYS A 186 -13.86 2.53 -33.89
CA CYS A 186 -13.03 2.93 -35.04
C CYS A 186 -11.90 1.93 -35.28
N ILE A 187 -11.56 1.73 -36.53
CA ILE A 187 -10.47 0.87 -37.02
C ILE A 187 -9.16 1.28 -36.33
N LYS A 188 -8.48 0.32 -35.72
CA LYS A 188 -7.13 0.50 -35.14
C LYS A 188 -6.20 1.06 -36.21
N THR A 189 -5.72 2.28 -36.03
CA THR A 189 -4.59 2.81 -36.79
C THR A 189 -3.31 2.41 -36.06
N GLU A 190 -2.22 2.17 -36.77
CA GLU A 190 -0.92 1.70 -36.21
C GLU A 190 -0.33 2.56 -35.10
N ASN A 191 -0.87 3.76 -34.83
CA ASN A 191 -0.46 4.69 -33.80
C ASN A 191 -1.46 4.83 -32.62
N SER A 192 -2.43 3.91 -32.48
CA SER A 192 -3.54 4.08 -31.51
C SER A 192 -3.31 3.41 -30.15
N ASP A 193 -2.23 2.67 -29.95
CA ASP A 193 -1.97 1.90 -28.71
C ASP A 193 -0.91 2.60 -27.81
N GLN A 194 -1.16 3.90 -27.51
CA GLN A 194 -0.23 4.68 -26.71
C GLN A 194 -0.58 4.60 -25.22
N MET A 195 0.39 4.25 -24.37
CA MET A 195 0.33 4.40 -22.92
C MET A 195 1.16 5.62 -22.52
N ASN A 196 0.54 6.57 -21.82
CA ASN A 196 1.22 7.79 -21.35
C ASN A 196 1.95 7.60 -20.02
N TYR A 197 2.02 6.36 -19.51
CA TYR A 197 2.78 6.01 -18.33
C TYR A 197 3.84 4.95 -18.69
N LYS A 198 5.01 5.04 -18.06
CA LYS A 198 6.14 4.11 -18.26
C LYS A 198 6.44 3.31 -17.00
N SER A 199 5.68 3.50 -15.93
CA SER A 199 5.72 2.66 -14.73
C SER A 199 4.35 2.46 -14.12
N LEU A 200 4.19 1.33 -13.44
CA LEU A 200 3.00 0.93 -12.67
C LEU A 200 3.45 0.67 -11.23
N ILE A 201 2.88 1.38 -10.27
CA ILE A 201 3.15 1.21 -8.84
C ILE A 201 1.87 0.81 -8.15
N VAL A 202 1.86 -0.37 -7.52
CA VAL A 202 0.64 -0.96 -6.95
C VAL A 202 0.79 -1.23 -5.47
N GLU A 203 -0.16 -0.72 -4.68
CA GLU A 203 -0.37 -1.12 -3.30
C GLU A 203 -1.28 -2.35 -3.24
N SER A 204 -0.88 -3.40 -2.51
CA SER A 204 -1.67 -4.61 -2.30
C SER A 204 -1.79 -4.98 -0.83
N SER A 205 -3.00 -5.33 -0.38
CA SER A 205 -3.28 -5.65 1.03
C SER A 205 -2.83 -7.07 1.40
N LEU A 206 -3.32 -8.07 0.70
CA LEU A 206 -3.12 -9.50 1.01
C LEU A 206 -2.10 -10.17 0.07
N GLY A 207 -0.98 -9.51 -0.19
CA GLY A 207 0.04 -9.99 -1.09
C GLY A 207 -0.04 -9.35 -2.48
N VAL A 208 0.84 -9.76 -3.38
CA VAL A 208 1.03 -9.16 -4.70
C VAL A 208 0.68 -10.16 -5.80
N THR A 209 0.51 -9.69 -7.02
CA THR A 209 0.22 -10.57 -8.17
C THR A 209 1.46 -11.34 -8.62
N GLY A 210 2.64 -10.78 -8.38
CA GLY A 210 3.92 -11.31 -8.83
C GLY A 210 4.26 -10.92 -10.28
N ILE A 211 3.59 -9.90 -10.84
CA ILE A 211 3.97 -9.32 -12.13
C ILE A 211 5.06 -8.25 -11.98
N GLY A 212 5.31 -7.78 -10.76
CA GLY A 212 6.29 -6.76 -10.48
C GLY A 212 7.69 -7.14 -10.93
N ASP A 213 8.39 -6.22 -11.61
CA ASP A 213 9.83 -6.34 -11.82
C ASP A 213 10.53 -6.31 -10.46
N VAL A 214 9.98 -5.51 -9.52
CA VAL A 214 10.36 -5.55 -8.09
C VAL A 214 9.12 -5.63 -7.19
N GLY A 215 9.15 -6.55 -6.23
CA GLY A 215 8.18 -6.63 -5.13
C GLY A 215 8.78 -6.05 -3.85
N LEU A 216 8.10 -5.09 -3.21
CA LEU A 216 8.49 -4.53 -1.92
C LEU A 216 7.60 -5.10 -0.81
N LEU A 217 8.21 -5.80 0.15
CA LEU A 217 7.57 -6.15 1.42
C LEU A 217 8.10 -5.21 2.52
N THR A 218 7.27 -4.24 2.90
CA THR A 218 7.67 -3.19 3.85
C THR A 218 7.98 -3.73 5.24
N ASN A 219 7.06 -4.50 5.82
CA ASN A 219 7.24 -5.16 7.12
C ASN A 219 6.13 -6.18 7.40
N ILE A 220 6.34 -6.99 8.45
CA ILE A 220 5.31 -7.79 9.11
C ILE A 220 5.42 -7.56 10.62
N VAL A 221 4.98 -6.38 11.05
CA VAL A 221 4.97 -6.01 12.49
C VAL A 221 4.04 -6.92 13.29
N GLU A 222 2.96 -7.38 12.65
CA GLU A 222 1.98 -8.30 13.22
C GLU A 222 1.56 -9.35 12.18
N ASN A 223 1.57 -10.62 12.57
CA ASN A 223 1.08 -11.71 11.73
C ASN A 223 -0.37 -12.05 12.09
N TYR A 224 -1.31 -11.25 11.62
CA TYR A 224 -2.73 -11.42 11.90
C TYR A 224 -3.37 -12.57 11.10
N PRO A 225 -4.39 -13.24 11.67
CA PRO A 225 -5.12 -14.31 11.01
C PRO A 225 -6.03 -13.77 9.89
N ILE A 226 -6.18 -14.56 8.83
CA ILE A 226 -7.11 -14.34 7.73
C ILE A 226 -7.91 -15.62 7.43
N ALA A 227 -8.95 -15.55 6.61
CA ALA A 227 -9.75 -16.72 6.21
C ALA A 227 -10.29 -17.51 7.40
N LYS A 228 -10.84 -16.85 8.43
CA LYS A 228 -11.33 -17.49 9.67
C LYS A 228 -10.26 -18.35 10.35
N ASN A 229 -9.05 -17.82 10.50
CA ASN A 229 -7.85 -18.47 11.07
C ASN A 229 -7.26 -19.65 10.24
N ARG A 230 -7.69 -19.85 9.01
CA ARG A 230 -7.11 -20.89 8.13
C ARG A 230 -5.81 -20.46 7.47
N ARG A 231 -5.54 -19.17 7.39
CA ARG A 231 -4.31 -18.57 6.85
C ARG A 231 -3.90 -17.35 7.70
N ASP A 232 -2.74 -16.80 7.42
CA ASP A 232 -2.19 -15.64 8.11
C ASP A 232 -1.56 -14.62 7.14
N ALA A 233 -1.23 -13.45 7.67
CA ALA A 233 -0.71 -12.34 6.87
C ALA A 233 0.63 -12.70 6.19
N LYS A 234 1.53 -13.41 6.87
CA LYS A 234 2.82 -13.83 6.30
C LYS A 234 2.62 -14.74 5.09
N THR A 235 1.71 -15.71 5.17
CA THR A 235 1.38 -16.62 4.06
C THR A 235 0.80 -15.87 2.86
N ALA A 236 -0.09 -14.90 3.10
CA ALA A 236 -0.63 -14.07 2.03
C ALA A 236 0.45 -13.21 1.35
N LYS A 237 1.35 -12.62 2.14
CA LYS A 237 2.40 -11.71 1.66
C LYS A 237 3.59 -12.44 1.03
N SER A 238 3.75 -13.76 1.25
CA SER A 238 4.80 -14.57 0.61
C SER A 238 4.70 -14.58 -0.93
N GLN A 239 3.58 -14.15 -1.50
CA GLN A 239 3.47 -13.97 -2.96
C GLN A 239 4.50 -12.97 -3.52
N VAL A 240 5.12 -12.12 -2.68
CA VAL A 240 6.22 -11.21 -3.09
C VAL A 240 7.38 -11.99 -3.71
N PHE A 241 7.61 -13.24 -3.32
CA PHE A 241 8.65 -14.10 -3.89
C PHE A 241 8.40 -14.52 -5.34
N LYS A 242 7.20 -14.21 -5.90
CA LYS A 242 6.87 -14.42 -7.32
C LYS A 242 7.29 -13.26 -8.22
N CYS A 243 7.70 -12.12 -7.66
CA CYS A 243 8.24 -10.99 -8.42
C CYS A 243 9.62 -11.28 -9.02
N GLY A 244 10.06 -10.45 -9.95
CA GLY A 244 11.37 -10.55 -10.59
C GLY A 244 12.51 -10.40 -9.59
N LYS A 245 12.54 -9.31 -8.83
CA LYS A 245 13.41 -9.05 -7.68
C LYS A 245 12.56 -8.68 -6.47
N ILE A 246 13.17 -8.71 -5.28
CA ILE A 246 12.46 -8.56 -4.01
C ILE A 246 13.24 -7.62 -3.11
N ALA A 247 12.60 -6.55 -2.67
CA ALA A 247 13.05 -5.72 -1.56
C ALA A 247 12.26 -6.12 -0.31
N ILE A 248 12.93 -6.55 0.75
CA ILE A 248 12.27 -7.08 1.95
C ILE A 248 12.98 -6.62 3.23
N GLN A 249 12.18 -6.24 4.23
CA GLN A 249 12.70 -5.96 5.57
C GLN A 249 13.40 -7.21 6.13
N LYS A 250 14.63 -7.03 6.63
CA LYS A 250 15.48 -8.12 7.12
C LYS A 250 14.83 -8.90 8.26
N GLU A 251 14.22 -8.20 9.20
CA GLU A 251 13.56 -8.79 10.37
C GLU A 251 12.35 -9.65 9.96
N ALA A 252 11.59 -9.21 8.96
CA ALA A 252 10.47 -9.99 8.42
C ALA A 252 10.97 -11.26 7.69
N LEU A 253 12.06 -11.14 6.93
CA LEU A 253 12.71 -12.25 6.24
C LEU A 253 13.20 -13.30 7.24
N ASP A 254 13.98 -12.89 8.24
CA ASP A 254 14.58 -13.78 9.22
C ASP A 254 13.54 -14.49 10.11
N LYS A 255 12.47 -13.78 10.44
CA LYS A 255 11.43 -14.32 11.33
C LYS A 255 10.48 -15.28 10.60
N TYR A 256 10.13 -14.99 9.36
CA TYR A 256 9.00 -15.67 8.71
C TYR A 256 9.35 -16.42 7.43
N TYR A 257 10.48 -16.10 6.74
CA TYR A 257 10.73 -16.53 5.37
C TYR A 257 12.12 -17.16 5.16
N LYS A 258 12.66 -17.86 6.17
CA LYS A 258 13.96 -18.54 6.06
C LYS A 258 14.01 -19.56 4.92
N LYS A 259 12.92 -20.28 4.69
CA LYS A 259 12.83 -21.29 3.61
C LYS A 259 12.82 -20.63 2.23
N GLU A 260 12.05 -19.55 2.11
CA GLU A 260 11.98 -18.75 0.89
C GLU A 260 13.33 -18.06 0.60
N TYR A 261 14.05 -17.65 1.63
CA TYR A 261 15.40 -17.10 1.45
C TYR A 261 16.33 -18.10 0.77
N ASP A 262 16.38 -19.35 1.24
CA ASP A 262 17.24 -20.37 0.65
C ASP A 262 16.91 -20.63 -0.83
N GLN A 263 15.64 -20.55 -1.19
CA GLN A 263 15.16 -20.77 -2.55
C GLN A 263 15.37 -19.56 -3.48
N PHE A 264 15.24 -18.34 -2.97
CA PHE A 264 15.17 -17.12 -3.77
C PHE A 264 16.28 -16.10 -3.46
N LYS A 265 17.36 -16.51 -2.76
CA LYS A 265 18.46 -15.63 -2.32
C LYS A 265 19.03 -14.73 -3.44
N ASP A 266 19.06 -15.24 -4.69
CA ASP A 266 19.59 -14.51 -5.84
C ASP A 266 18.65 -13.39 -6.34
N LYS A 267 17.44 -13.32 -5.82
CA LYS A 267 16.45 -12.28 -6.13
C LYS A 267 16.23 -11.30 -4.97
N ILE A 268 16.74 -11.59 -3.78
CA ILE A 268 16.40 -10.86 -2.55
C ILE A 268 17.44 -9.80 -2.28
N ASN A 269 16.97 -8.58 -2.03
CA ASN A 269 17.67 -7.45 -1.45
C ASN A 269 16.99 -7.09 -0.12
N THR A 270 17.77 -7.01 0.95
CA THR A 270 17.26 -6.73 2.29
C THR A 270 17.52 -5.30 2.72
N PHE A 271 16.69 -4.76 3.60
CA PHE A 271 16.91 -3.48 4.26
C PHE A 271 16.57 -3.57 5.75
N SER A 272 17.26 -2.78 6.55
CA SER A 272 17.02 -2.62 7.99
C SER A 272 17.65 -1.34 8.52
N ILE A 273 17.09 -0.77 9.58
CA ILE A 273 17.75 0.31 10.35
C ILE A 273 18.79 -0.30 11.29
N ASP A 274 18.48 -1.41 11.93
CA ASP A 274 19.23 -1.94 13.08
C ASP A 274 20.19 -3.08 12.69
N ASN A 275 20.01 -3.68 11.49
CA ASN A 275 20.82 -4.84 11.09
C ASN A 275 21.81 -4.50 9.97
N ASN A 276 23.08 -4.35 10.33
CA ASN A 276 24.19 -4.04 9.41
C ASN A 276 24.51 -5.14 8.38
N GLU A 277 23.92 -6.33 8.50
CA GLU A 277 24.03 -7.41 7.50
C GLU A 277 23.06 -7.22 6.33
N SER A 278 22.16 -6.26 6.42
CA SER A 278 21.23 -5.92 5.34
C SER A 278 21.96 -5.31 4.14
N ASN A 279 21.40 -5.51 2.96
CA ASN A 279 21.94 -4.91 1.75
C ASN A 279 21.85 -3.37 1.77
N VAL A 280 20.81 -2.80 2.38
CA VAL A 280 20.64 -1.34 2.54
C VAL A 280 20.43 -1.03 4.01
N THR A 281 21.23 -0.05 4.49
CA THR A 281 21.17 0.46 5.87
C THR A 281 21.24 1.97 5.86
N ALA A 282 20.97 2.59 7.01
CA ALA A 282 21.10 4.02 7.22
C ALA A 282 22.06 4.32 8.38
N THR A 283 22.86 5.35 8.23
CA THR A 283 23.73 5.90 9.28
C THR A 283 23.52 7.41 9.39
N ASP A 284 24.07 8.03 10.42
CA ASP A 284 24.05 9.47 10.63
C ASP A 284 22.64 10.09 10.51
N ILE A 285 21.64 9.40 11.11
CA ILE A 285 20.24 9.83 11.06
C ILE A 285 20.06 11.04 11.98
N ASN A 286 19.85 12.21 11.39
CA ASN A 286 19.55 13.44 12.10
C ASN A 286 18.09 13.81 11.83
N TYR A 287 17.22 13.46 12.78
CA TYR A 287 15.80 13.79 12.69
C TYR A 287 15.59 15.29 12.82
N ASN A 288 14.85 15.86 11.90
CA ASN A 288 14.49 17.25 11.88
C ASN A 288 13.15 17.43 11.17
N ILE A 289 12.28 18.24 11.77
CA ILE A 289 10.94 18.50 11.24
C ILE A 289 10.96 19.18 9.87
N ASP A 290 12.01 19.94 9.56
CA ASP A 290 12.21 20.59 8.27
C ASP A 290 12.85 19.67 7.22
N GLY A 291 13.11 18.44 7.58
CA GLY A 291 13.69 17.40 6.74
C GLY A 291 14.82 16.66 7.44
N THR A 292 14.57 15.40 7.71
CA THR A 292 15.54 14.45 8.26
C THR A 292 16.64 14.19 7.25
N THR A 293 17.90 14.21 7.71
CA THR A 293 19.07 13.87 6.89
C THR A 293 19.64 12.55 7.36
N LEU A 294 20.08 11.73 6.44
CA LEU A 294 20.72 10.44 6.72
C LEU A 294 21.65 10.05 5.57
N GLU A 295 22.60 9.17 5.88
CA GLU A 295 23.45 8.54 4.89
C GLU A 295 22.95 7.12 4.63
N ILE A 296 22.75 6.80 3.35
CA ILE A 296 22.39 5.47 2.88
C ILE A 296 23.66 4.74 2.52
N ILE A 297 23.83 3.54 3.06
CA ILE A 297 24.90 2.61 2.67
C ILE A 297 24.25 1.39 2.03
N TYR A 298 24.70 1.02 0.83
CA TYR A 298 24.17 -0.18 0.16
C TYR A 298 25.29 -1.07 -0.38
N LYS A 299 25.09 -2.38 -0.24
CA LYS A 299 26.08 -3.41 -0.60
C LYS A 299 25.43 -4.56 -1.34
N ASN A 300 26.01 -4.97 -2.45
CA ASN A 300 25.61 -6.15 -3.22
C ASN A 300 24.10 -6.16 -3.58
N ILE A 301 23.56 -5.01 -3.95
CA ILE A 301 22.21 -4.94 -4.47
C ILE A 301 22.15 -5.63 -5.82
N LYS A 302 21.26 -6.59 -5.94
CA LYS A 302 20.96 -7.35 -7.17
C LYS A 302 19.94 -6.57 -7.97
N THR A 303 20.30 -6.05 -9.13
CA THR A 303 19.44 -5.23 -9.95
C THR A 303 18.54 -6.06 -10.87
N ILE A 304 17.57 -5.43 -11.54
CA ILE A 304 16.70 -6.09 -12.52
C ILE A 304 17.47 -6.63 -13.74
N ASP A 305 18.62 -6.06 -14.05
CA ASP A 305 19.52 -6.49 -15.14
C ASP A 305 20.62 -7.43 -14.63
N ASP A 306 20.45 -8.01 -13.43
CA ASP A 306 21.37 -8.96 -12.76
C ASP A 306 22.76 -8.40 -12.43
N ASN A 307 22.91 -7.06 -12.41
CA ASN A 307 24.13 -6.41 -11.92
C ASN A 307 24.18 -6.45 -10.37
N LEU A 308 25.42 -6.36 -9.84
CA LEU A 308 25.65 -6.15 -8.40
C LEU A 308 26.20 -4.74 -8.20
N ILE A 309 25.50 -3.92 -7.44
CA ILE A 309 25.91 -2.55 -7.16
C ILE A 309 26.12 -2.32 -5.67
N SER A 310 27.05 -1.45 -5.32
CA SER A 310 27.34 -1.01 -3.96
C SER A 310 27.75 0.45 -3.96
N GLY A 311 27.49 1.17 -2.88
CA GLY A 311 27.82 2.57 -2.76
C GLY A 311 27.26 3.20 -1.49
N GLU A 312 27.36 4.52 -1.42
CA GLU A 312 26.82 5.34 -0.34
C GLU A 312 26.42 6.71 -0.86
N PHE A 313 25.35 7.26 -0.32
CA PHE A 313 24.90 8.62 -0.66
C PHE A 313 24.04 9.23 0.44
N LYS A 314 24.05 10.57 0.50
CA LYS A 314 23.25 11.31 1.47
C LYS A 314 21.91 11.71 0.91
N ILE A 315 20.90 11.62 1.76
CA ILE A 315 19.55 12.09 1.43
C ILE A 315 19.04 13.08 2.48
N ARG A 316 18.12 13.91 2.04
CA ARG A 316 17.23 14.69 2.90
C ARG A 316 15.81 14.37 2.55
N CYS A 317 15.00 13.97 3.51
CA CYS A 317 13.66 13.45 3.29
C CYS A 317 12.68 13.88 4.40
N PHE A 318 11.40 13.75 4.14
CA PHE A 318 10.38 13.88 5.16
C PHE A 318 10.28 12.58 5.95
N ALA A 319 10.75 12.59 7.20
CA ALA A 319 10.67 11.46 8.12
C ALA A 319 10.56 11.98 9.55
N ILE A 320 9.46 11.68 10.23
CA ILE A 320 9.19 12.08 11.61
C ILE A 320 9.24 10.88 12.58
N GLY A 321 9.97 9.83 12.22
CA GLY A 321 10.13 8.67 13.08
C GLY A 321 10.88 7.52 12.44
N PRO A 322 11.37 6.56 13.26
CA PRO A 322 12.08 5.38 12.77
C PRO A 322 11.29 4.58 11.74
N HIS A 323 9.97 4.45 11.91
CA HIS A 323 9.11 3.76 10.95
C HIS A 323 9.08 4.42 9.56
N HIS A 324 9.30 5.74 9.48
CA HIS A 324 9.46 6.42 8.18
C HIS A 324 10.80 6.10 7.56
N ILE A 325 11.88 6.05 8.35
CA ILE A 325 13.21 5.65 7.86
C ILE A 325 13.15 4.22 7.31
N GLU A 326 12.48 3.30 8.00
CA GLU A 326 12.33 1.93 7.52
C GLU A 326 11.60 1.87 6.16
N ASN A 327 10.51 2.63 6.00
CA ASN A 327 9.83 2.75 4.71
C ASN A 327 10.75 3.35 3.62
N ILE A 328 11.54 4.37 3.97
CA ILE A 328 12.52 4.99 3.07
C ILE A 328 13.57 3.96 2.64
N LEU A 329 14.12 3.17 3.55
CA LEU A 329 15.08 2.11 3.20
C LEU A 329 14.48 1.09 2.23
N GLY A 330 13.23 0.67 2.45
CA GLY A 330 12.52 -0.21 1.52
C GLY A 330 12.35 0.40 0.13
N VAL A 331 12.00 1.68 0.07
CA VAL A 331 11.85 2.45 -1.18
C VAL A 331 13.19 2.62 -1.88
N VAL A 332 14.25 2.97 -1.15
CA VAL A 332 15.63 3.09 -1.68
C VAL A 332 16.11 1.75 -2.23
N THR A 333 15.90 0.65 -1.47
CA THR A 333 16.23 -0.69 -1.94
C THR A 333 15.52 -1.03 -3.25
N THR A 334 14.22 -0.71 -3.33
CA THR A 334 13.43 -0.92 -4.55
C THR A 334 13.97 -0.10 -5.72
N ALA A 335 14.27 1.18 -5.50
CA ALA A 335 14.76 2.09 -6.53
C ALA A 335 16.17 1.69 -7.03
N LEU A 336 17.09 1.32 -6.13
CA LEU A 336 18.42 0.81 -6.49
C LEU A 336 18.30 -0.52 -7.27
N THR A 337 17.37 -1.40 -6.88
CA THR A 337 17.09 -2.64 -7.60
C THR A 337 16.61 -2.37 -9.03
N LEU A 338 15.86 -1.28 -9.26
CA LEU A 338 15.40 -0.80 -10.57
C LEU A 338 16.49 -0.02 -11.35
N GLU A 339 17.71 0.10 -10.81
CA GLU A 339 18.83 0.87 -11.39
C GLU A 339 18.54 2.38 -11.50
N ILE A 340 17.68 2.90 -10.62
CA ILE A 340 17.43 4.35 -10.57
C ILE A 340 18.68 5.03 -9.96
N PRO A 341 19.22 6.08 -10.61
CA PRO A 341 20.39 6.79 -10.11
C PRO A 341 20.17 7.38 -8.72
N GLU A 342 21.21 7.35 -7.86
CA GLU A 342 21.19 7.88 -6.49
C GLU A 342 20.68 9.33 -6.43
N SER A 343 21.08 10.17 -7.39
CA SER A 343 20.63 11.56 -7.50
C SER A 343 19.12 11.69 -7.68
N LYS A 344 18.50 10.80 -8.47
CA LYS A 344 17.06 10.77 -8.68
C LYS A 344 16.33 10.24 -7.45
N ILE A 345 16.90 9.26 -6.76
CA ILE A 345 16.37 8.74 -5.49
C ILE A 345 16.38 9.87 -4.44
N ALA A 346 17.49 10.56 -4.29
CA ALA A 346 17.62 11.67 -3.35
C ALA A 346 16.69 12.84 -3.69
N GLU A 347 16.56 13.20 -4.98
CA GLU A 347 15.62 14.24 -5.44
C GLU A 347 14.16 13.87 -5.14
N GLY A 348 13.73 12.66 -5.49
CA GLY A 348 12.36 12.20 -5.27
C GLY A 348 12.01 12.17 -3.79
N LEU A 349 12.89 11.65 -2.92
CA LEU A 349 12.68 11.64 -1.48
C LEU A 349 12.66 13.06 -0.86
N LYS A 350 13.44 13.99 -1.39
CA LYS A 350 13.40 15.42 -0.98
C LYS A 350 12.07 16.08 -1.36
N ASN A 351 11.47 15.68 -2.48
CA ASN A 351 10.21 16.21 -2.97
C ASN A 351 8.99 15.61 -2.27
N TYR A 352 9.11 14.43 -1.69
CA TYR A 352 8.04 13.81 -0.90
C TYR A 352 7.77 14.61 0.37
N LYS A 353 6.52 15.04 0.58
CA LYS A 353 6.09 15.88 1.72
C LYS A 353 5.08 15.17 2.63
N GLY A 354 5.00 13.84 2.52
CA GLY A 354 3.99 13.04 3.21
C GLY A 354 2.69 12.91 2.42
N ILE A 355 1.66 12.45 3.09
CA ILE A 355 0.35 12.17 2.51
C ILE A 355 -0.70 12.91 3.32
N GLU A 356 -1.51 13.73 2.65
CA GLU A 356 -2.60 14.47 3.29
C GLU A 356 -3.58 13.52 4.00
N GLY A 357 -3.96 13.87 5.24
CA GLY A 357 -4.81 13.04 6.09
C GLY A 357 -4.11 11.81 6.68
N ARG A 358 -2.78 11.74 6.59
CA ARG A 358 -1.91 10.77 7.28
C ARG A 358 -0.78 11.52 7.95
N THR A 359 0.45 11.34 7.48
CA THR A 359 1.61 12.07 7.96
C THR A 359 2.04 13.05 6.89
N ASN A 360 1.90 14.36 7.14
CA ASN A 360 2.30 15.39 6.19
C ASN A 360 2.66 16.72 6.86
N ILE A 361 3.24 17.63 6.08
CA ILE A 361 3.46 19.01 6.47
C ILE A 361 2.72 19.92 5.50
N LYS A 362 1.92 20.84 6.04
CA LYS A 362 1.24 21.92 5.33
C LYS A 362 1.77 23.25 5.82
N THR A 363 1.71 24.27 4.99
CA THR A 363 1.98 25.67 5.35
C THR A 363 0.72 26.50 5.20
N LEU A 364 0.47 27.38 6.17
CA LEU A 364 -0.61 28.37 6.13
C LEU A 364 -0.02 29.74 6.48
N GLY A 365 0.28 30.56 5.47
CA GLY A 365 1.11 31.75 5.65
C GLY A 365 2.50 31.35 6.16
N ASP A 366 2.92 31.94 7.28
CA ASP A 366 4.20 31.65 7.92
C ASP A 366 4.13 30.45 8.88
N LEU A 367 2.94 29.92 9.16
CA LEU A 367 2.74 28.83 10.10
C LEU A 367 2.87 27.45 9.44
N LYS A 368 3.47 26.51 10.15
CA LYS A 368 3.57 25.11 9.79
C LYS A 368 2.51 24.30 10.51
N ILE A 369 1.84 23.41 9.78
CA ILE A 369 0.90 22.42 10.33
C ILE A 369 1.46 21.05 9.98
N ILE A 370 1.88 20.31 11.00
CA ILE A 370 2.38 18.95 10.90
C ILE A 370 1.27 18.03 11.35
N GLU A 371 0.87 17.13 10.49
CA GLU A 371 -0.13 16.12 10.80
C GLU A 371 0.55 14.76 10.94
N GLU A 372 0.41 14.12 12.10
CA GLU A 372 0.70 12.70 12.33
C GLU A 372 -0.64 12.01 12.61
N VAL A 373 -1.28 11.54 11.54
CA VAL A 373 -2.55 10.84 11.61
C VAL A 373 -2.34 9.37 11.30
N ASN A 374 -2.51 8.52 12.29
CA ASN A 374 -2.24 7.09 12.15
C ASN A 374 -3.14 6.28 13.10
N PRO A 375 -3.78 5.21 12.63
CA PRO A 375 -4.60 4.35 13.48
C PRO A 375 -3.80 3.62 14.57
N GLY A 376 -2.49 3.46 14.42
CA GLY A 376 -1.60 2.78 15.37
C GLY A 376 -0.77 3.73 16.27
N ILE A 377 -1.19 4.99 16.45
CA ILE A 377 -0.51 5.91 17.39
C ILE A 377 -0.57 5.34 18.80
N ASN A 378 0.58 5.29 19.46
CA ASN A 378 0.75 4.89 20.85
C ASN A 378 1.62 5.92 21.61
N THR A 379 1.83 5.71 22.89
CA THR A 379 2.58 6.62 23.77
C THR A 379 3.98 6.95 23.24
N LYS A 380 4.73 5.94 22.75
CA LYS A 380 6.08 6.15 22.19
C LYS A 380 6.06 7.00 20.91
N ALA A 381 5.05 6.82 20.05
CA ALA A 381 4.91 7.63 18.86
C ALA A 381 4.60 9.10 19.21
N ILE A 382 3.78 9.34 20.25
CA ILE A 382 3.48 10.69 20.75
C ILE A 382 4.75 11.33 21.29
N GLU A 383 5.48 10.64 22.19
CA GLU A 383 6.74 11.10 22.77
C GLU A 383 7.74 11.47 21.67
N PHE A 384 7.97 10.55 20.75
CA PHE A 384 8.90 10.77 19.65
C PHE A 384 8.52 11.98 18.77
N SER A 385 7.24 12.15 18.47
CA SER A 385 6.77 13.29 17.65
C SER A 385 6.99 14.63 18.35
N ILE A 386 6.86 14.68 19.69
CA ILE A 386 7.14 15.87 20.50
C ILE A 386 8.65 16.15 20.53
N ASP A 387 9.46 15.14 20.78
CA ASP A 387 10.91 15.27 20.92
C ASP A 387 11.61 15.66 19.61
N MET A 388 10.97 15.41 18.47
CA MET A 388 11.46 15.86 17.15
C MET A 388 11.37 17.36 16.91
N LEU A 389 10.57 18.09 17.67
CA LEU A 389 10.41 19.53 17.49
C LEU A 389 11.70 20.25 17.93
N ASN A 390 12.31 21.05 17.03
CA ASN A 390 13.51 21.84 17.33
C ASN A 390 13.27 22.85 18.46
N ASN A 391 12.07 23.43 18.48
CA ASN A 391 11.62 24.34 19.52
C ASN A 391 10.14 24.06 19.82
N PRO A 392 9.81 23.16 20.76
CA PRO A 392 8.44 22.77 21.03
C PRO A 392 7.56 23.91 21.55
N HIS A 393 8.16 25.00 22.09
CA HIS A 393 7.44 26.17 22.55
C HIS A 393 6.82 27.01 21.39
N ASP A 394 7.31 26.85 20.16
CA ASP A 394 6.73 27.51 18.98
C ASP A 394 5.50 26.75 18.44
N TYR A 395 5.16 25.63 19.05
CA TYR A 395 4.09 24.75 18.60
C TYR A 395 2.93 24.67 19.60
N SER A 396 1.72 24.59 19.07
CA SER A 396 0.58 24.02 19.78
C SER A 396 0.50 22.54 19.42
N ILE A 397 0.67 21.67 20.41
CA ILE A 397 0.68 20.23 20.29
C ILE A 397 -0.73 19.72 20.53
N ILE A 398 -1.38 19.21 19.49
CA ILE A 398 -2.76 18.73 19.56
C ILE A 398 -2.72 17.20 19.59
N ILE A 399 -3.23 16.61 20.67
CA ILE A 399 -3.21 15.16 20.88
C ILE A 399 -4.65 14.66 21.05
N GLY A 400 -5.00 13.61 20.30
CA GLY A 400 -6.31 13.00 20.42
C GLY A 400 -6.55 11.82 19.50
N GLY A 401 -7.82 11.55 19.24
CA GLY A 401 -8.18 10.47 18.33
C GLY A 401 -9.52 9.84 18.61
N ASP A 402 -9.77 8.79 17.83
CA ASP A 402 -10.98 7.98 17.83
C ASP A 402 -10.67 6.56 18.33
N TYR A 403 -11.65 5.86 18.89
CA TYR A 403 -11.59 4.43 19.22
C TYR A 403 -12.13 3.54 18.09
N GLY A 404 -11.87 2.24 18.23
CA GLY A 404 -12.42 1.23 17.34
C GLY A 404 -11.88 1.29 15.90
N ILE A 405 -10.64 1.74 15.72
CA ILE A 405 -9.97 1.84 14.42
C ILE A 405 -9.06 0.64 14.17
N THR A 406 -8.39 0.17 15.22
CA THR A 406 -7.53 -1.03 15.21
C THR A 406 -7.81 -1.87 16.45
N CYS A 407 -7.34 -3.12 16.45
CA CYS A 407 -7.43 -4.01 17.61
C CYS A 407 -6.50 -3.58 18.76
N GLU A 408 -5.47 -2.77 18.48
CA GLU A 408 -4.59 -2.18 19.51
C GLU A 408 -5.27 -0.93 20.07
N GLU A 409 -5.42 -0.86 21.38
CA GLU A 409 -5.90 0.33 22.08
C GLU A 409 -4.71 1.17 22.57
N ILE A 410 -4.94 2.49 22.72
CA ILE A 410 -3.96 3.39 23.30
C ILE A 410 -4.06 3.31 24.84
N ASP A 411 -2.93 3.37 25.52
CA ASP A 411 -2.86 3.43 26.98
C ASP A 411 -2.91 4.90 27.44
N GLU A 412 -4.10 5.35 27.78
CA GLU A 412 -4.34 6.75 28.19
C GLU A 412 -3.59 7.13 29.46
N LYS A 413 -3.38 6.18 30.38
CA LYS A 413 -2.62 6.42 31.65
C LYS A 413 -1.15 6.65 31.34
N GLN A 414 -0.57 5.88 30.44
CA GLN A 414 0.81 6.10 30.00
C GLN A 414 0.95 7.44 29.27
N VAL A 415 -0.01 7.82 28.42
CA VAL A 415 0.02 9.14 27.77
C VAL A 415 -0.14 10.25 28.79
N ALA A 416 -1.05 10.15 29.74
CA ALA A 416 -1.21 11.13 30.81
C ALA A 416 0.09 11.25 31.63
N SER A 417 0.75 10.15 31.95
CA SER A 417 2.06 10.15 32.62
C SER A 417 3.14 10.86 31.82
N LEU A 418 3.20 10.61 30.49
CA LEU A 418 4.12 11.29 29.57
C LEU A 418 3.90 12.82 29.56
N LEU A 419 2.64 13.26 29.59
CA LEU A 419 2.29 14.69 29.59
C LEU A 419 2.47 15.37 30.92
N THR A 420 2.51 14.62 32.03
CA THR A 420 2.80 15.15 33.36
C THR A 420 4.24 15.66 33.41
N GLY A 421 4.43 16.93 33.77
CA GLY A 421 5.74 17.59 33.76
C GLY A 421 6.12 18.30 32.46
N LYS A 422 5.24 18.28 31.42
CA LYS A 422 5.38 19.09 30.21
C LYS A 422 4.47 20.35 30.27
N ASP A 423 4.34 20.94 31.47
CA ASP A 423 3.47 22.11 31.74
C ASP A 423 3.88 23.39 31.02
N ASP A 424 5.10 23.43 30.51
CA ASP A 424 5.68 24.52 29.71
C ASP A 424 5.29 24.46 28.22
N LEU A 425 4.73 23.33 27.77
CA LEU A 425 4.29 23.15 26.41
C LEU A 425 2.81 23.54 26.22
N ASN A 426 2.50 24.11 25.05
CA ASN A 426 1.13 24.42 24.69
C ASN A 426 0.43 23.19 24.13
N ILE A 427 -0.22 22.41 25.01
CA ILE A 427 -0.89 21.15 24.66
C ILE A 427 -2.40 21.33 24.67
N ILE A 428 -3.07 20.87 23.61
CA ILE A 428 -4.55 20.83 23.49
C ILE A 428 -4.96 19.37 23.26
N LEU A 429 -5.86 18.85 24.08
CA LEU A 429 -6.44 17.53 23.90
C LEU A 429 -7.73 17.60 23.09
N THR A 430 -8.01 16.56 22.27
CA THR A 430 -9.18 16.57 21.39
C THR A 430 -9.72 15.16 21.11
N GLY A 431 -11.01 15.08 20.75
CA GLY A 431 -11.68 13.81 20.44
C GLY A 431 -11.88 12.90 21.65
N GLU A 432 -12.35 11.67 21.39
CA GLU A 432 -12.65 10.71 22.47
C GLU A 432 -11.41 10.29 23.25
N VAL A 433 -10.32 9.99 22.55
CA VAL A 433 -9.03 9.63 23.17
C VAL A 433 -8.49 10.78 24.02
N GLY A 434 -8.49 12.01 23.50
CA GLY A 434 -8.05 13.19 24.24
C GLY A 434 -8.88 13.46 25.50
N LYS A 435 -10.19 13.20 25.44
CA LYS A 435 -11.09 13.30 26.60
C LYS A 435 -10.72 12.33 27.71
N ASN A 436 -10.43 11.09 27.37
CA ASN A 436 -10.04 10.06 28.33
C ASN A 436 -8.65 10.34 28.91
N ILE A 437 -7.66 10.71 28.08
CA ILE A 437 -6.34 11.16 28.58
C ILE A 437 -6.52 12.31 29.58
N ASN A 438 -7.37 13.30 29.26
CA ASN A 438 -7.63 14.40 30.17
C ASN A 438 -8.25 13.92 31.49
N GLY A 439 -9.08 12.86 31.44
CA GLY A 439 -9.65 12.19 32.63
C GLY A 439 -8.58 11.70 33.60
N GLU A 440 -7.49 11.14 33.10
CA GLU A 440 -6.38 10.57 33.88
C GLU A 440 -5.39 11.63 34.43
N LEU A 441 -5.38 12.86 33.88
CA LEU A 441 -4.51 13.93 34.34
C LEU A 441 -5.00 14.56 35.64
N ASN A 442 -4.08 14.81 36.57
CA ASN A 442 -4.37 15.56 37.78
C ASN A 442 -4.68 17.03 37.47
N LYS A 443 -3.87 17.67 36.65
CA LYS A 443 -4.08 19.02 36.10
C LYS A 443 -4.67 18.93 34.73
N LYS A 444 -5.90 19.39 34.56
CA LYS A 444 -6.58 19.32 33.26
C LYS A 444 -5.94 20.25 32.23
N LEU A 445 -5.76 19.73 31.01
CA LEU A 445 -5.28 20.47 29.88
C LEU A 445 -6.47 21.07 29.07
N PRO A 446 -6.24 22.12 28.27
CA PRO A 446 -7.23 22.62 27.29
C PRO A 446 -7.80 21.48 26.43
N PHE A 447 -9.11 21.49 26.24
CA PHE A 447 -9.81 20.46 25.48
C PHE A 447 -10.71 21.07 24.42
N LYS A 448 -10.76 20.43 23.23
CA LYS A 448 -11.70 20.72 22.15
C LYS A 448 -12.37 19.45 21.67
N GLU A 449 -13.67 19.51 21.41
CA GLU A 449 -14.43 18.33 20.96
C GLU A 449 -13.88 17.75 19.66
N ASN A 450 -13.47 18.59 18.71
CA ASN A 450 -12.91 18.14 17.45
C ASN A 450 -11.55 18.78 17.14
N TYR A 451 -10.74 18.08 16.38
CA TYR A 451 -9.37 18.48 16.05
C TYR A 451 -9.33 19.74 15.17
N LYS A 452 -10.33 20.02 14.33
CA LYS A 452 -10.35 21.21 13.48
C LYS A 452 -10.48 22.49 14.31
N ASP A 453 -11.25 22.46 15.40
CA ASP A 453 -11.38 23.60 16.30
C ASP A 453 -10.12 23.77 17.16
N ALA A 454 -9.45 22.66 17.51
CA ALA A 454 -8.14 22.74 18.16
C ALA A 454 -7.10 23.41 17.25
N ILE A 455 -7.02 23.00 15.97
CA ILE A 455 -6.15 23.65 14.97
C ILE A 455 -6.48 25.12 14.81
N LYS A 456 -7.75 25.50 14.65
CA LYS A 456 -8.15 26.91 14.53
C LYS A 456 -7.72 27.73 15.76
N THR A 457 -7.85 27.15 16.97
CA THR A 457 -7.42 27.82 18.21
C THR A 457 -5.91 28.05 18.22
N ALA A 458 -5.13 27.05 17.82
CA ALA A 458 -3.67 27.16 17.73
C ALA A 458 -3.24 28.23 16.71
N ILE A 459 -3.81 28.22 15.51
CA ILE A 459 -3.53 29.20 14.45
C ILE A 459 -3.90 30.61 14.88
N ALA A 460 -5.08 30.80 15.52
CA ALA A 460 -5.52 32.09 16.03
C ALA A 460 -4.57 32.67 17.10
N SER A 461 -3.85 31.81 17.79
CA SER A 461 -2.82 32.18 18.77
C SER A 461 -1.41 32.28 18.16
N ASN A 462 -1.28 32.22 16.84
CA ASN A 462 -0.04 32.32 16.06
C ASN A 462 1.01 31.23 16.40
N PHE A 463 0.57 30.02 16.71
CA PHE A 463 1.44 28.86 16.89
C PHE A 463 1.51 28.00 15.64
N ASN A 464 2.68 27.43 15.37
CA ASN A 464 2.77 26.23 14.53
C ASN A 464 1.96 25.11 15.16
N VAL A 465 1.55 24.13 14.38
CA VAL A 465 0.71 23.03 14.86
C VAL A 465 1.42 21.71 14.67
N LEU A 466 1.49 20.89 15.74
CA LEU A 466 1.74 19.46 15.65
C LEU A 466 0.45 18.74 16.03
N LEU A 467 -0.24 18.17 15.05
CA LEU A 467 -1.42 17.33 15.26
C LEU A 467 -1.02 15.87 15.33
N ILE A 468 -1.19 15.25 16.48
CA ILE A 468 -1.01 13.81 16.70
C ILE A 468 -2.39 13.22 16.93
N TYR A 469 -2.96 12.59 15.89
CA TYR A 469 -4.36 12.18 15.93
C TYR A 469 -4.54 10.73 15.50
N ARG A 470 -5.05 9.91 16.43
CA ARG A 470 -5.36 8.51 16.16
C ARG A 470 -6.65 8.38 15.36
N SER A 471 -6.53 8.15 14.07
CA SER A 471 -7.68 7.93 13.18
C SER A 471 -7.24 7.30 11.87
N ASP A 472 -8.20 6.94 11.02
CA ASP A 472 -7.93 6.55 9.65
C ASP A 472 -8.37 7.63 8.65
N TYR A 473 -7.82 7.55 7.43
CA TYR A 473 -8.11 8.52 6.37
C TYR A 473 -9.61 8.58 6.02
N HIS A 474 -10.30 7.44 5.97
CA HIS A 474 -11.72 7.41 5.61
C HIS A 474 -12.60 8.16 6.61
N ARG A 475 -12.34 7.97 7.91
CA ARG A 475 -13.08 8.68 8.97
C ARG A 475 -12.80 10.18 8.93
N LEU A 476 -11.55 10.58 8.65
CA LEU A 476 -11.19 12.00 8.57
C LEU A 476 -11.75 12.68 7.32
N SER A 477 -11.78 12.01 6.18
CA SER A 477 -12.29 12.56 4.93
C SER A 477 -13.82 12.75 4.92
N GLN A 478 -14.53 12.07 5.80
CA GLN A 478 -15.99 12.20 5.95
C GLN A 478 -16.40 13.30 6.95
N ARG A 479 -15.48 13.89 7.67
CA ARG A 479 -15.65 14.98 8.63
C ARG A 479 -15.12 16.28 8.07
#